data_18bb7d11f5147197988ff66f23425171
#
_entry.id   18bb7d11f5147197988ff66f23425171
#
_cell.length_a   1.000
_cell.length_b   1.000
_cell.length_c   1.000
_cell.angle_alpha   90.00
_cell.angle_beta   90.00
_cell.angle_gamma   90.00
#
_symmetry.space_group_name_H-M   'P 1'
#
loop_
_entity.id
_entity.type
_entity.pdbx_description
1 polymer ?
#
loop_
_entity_poly.entity_id
_entity_poly.type
_entity_poly.pdbx_seq_one_letter_code
_entity_poly.pdbx_strand_id
1 'polypeptide(L)'
;MITDLSDSDLLKTSSYVGGEWMPDSTDRLAVTNPATGDVITEVTTIDASGTTKAIAAAHDAMQSWREVPAKARAQVLRCWFDLMMAHQEDLAIIMTTEQGKALAESRGEVAYGAAFMEWFGEQAKRI
;
A
#
# COMPACT_ATOMS: atom_id res chain seq x y z
N MET A 1 8.13 17.67 -7.01
CA MET A 1 8.83 16.80 -6.02
C MET A 1 7.79 16.32 -5.02
N ILE A 2 7.89 15.11 -4.52
CA ILE A 2 7.04 14.59 -3.42
C ILE A 2 7.48 15.27 -2.09
N THR A 3 7.55 16.59 -2.08
CA THR A 3 8.00 17.37 -0.91
C THR A 3 6.85 17.96 -0.10
N ASP A 4 5.62 17.79 -0.59
CA ASP A 4 4.44 18.45 -0.01
C ASP A 4 3.50 17.47 0.71
N LEU A 5 4.03 16.29 1.11
CA LEU A 5 3.26 15.33 1.89
C LEU A 5 3.10 15.82 3.32
N SER A 6 1.88 15.71 3.85
CA SER A 6 1.59 15.97 5.27
C SER A 6 2.22 14.90 6.16
N ASP A 7 2.28 13.65 5.66
CA ASP A 7 2.92 12.51 6.28
C ASP A 7 3.95 11.89 5.31
N SER A 8 5.23 12.24 5.50
CA SER A 8 6.33 11.71 4.68
C SER A 8 6.55 10.19 4.86
N ASP A 9 6.05 9.60 5.95
CA ASP A 9 6.18 8.18 6.22
C ASP A 9 5.31 7.30 5.30
N LEU A 10 4.39 7.91 4.55
CA LEU A 10 3.62 7.20 3.52
C LEU A 10 4.46 6.82 2.29
N LEU A 11 5.52 7.55 2.00
CA LEU A 11 6.45 7.22 0.92
C LEU A 11 7.43 6.14 1.36
N LYS A 12 7.06 4.88 1.17
CA LYS A 12 7.91 3.74 1.52
C LYS A 12 8.78 3.31 0.34
N THR A 13 10.04 2.99 0.66
CA THR A 13 11.03 2.60 -0.34
C THR A 13 11.47 1.14 -0.23
N SER A 14 10.89 0.40 0.72
CA SER A 14 11.20 -1.01 0.99
C SER A 14 9.96 -1.89 0.86
N SER A 15 10.15 -3.16 0.56
CA SER A 15 9.09 -4.16 0.56
C SER A 15 8.65 -4.49 1.98
N TYR A 16 7.34 -4.68 2.20
CA TYR A 16 6.78 -5.09 3.49
C TYR A 16 6.44 -6.58 3.46
N VAL A 17 7.09 -7.38 4.30
CA VAL A 17 6.95 -8.83 4.30
C VAL A 17 6.90 -9.37 5.72
N GLY A 18 5.91 -10.19 6.02
CA GLY A 18 5.79 -10.84 7.33
C GLY A 18 5.60 -9.89 8.51
N GLY A 19 5.08 -8.70 8.29
CA GLY A 19 4.87 -7.67 9.32
C GLY A 19 6.05 -6.72 9.51
N GLU A 20 7.08 -6.82 8.68
CA GLU A 20 8.30 -6.01 8.79
C GLU A 20 8.68 -5.38 7.44
N TRP A 21 9.27 -4.18 7.49
CA TRP A 21 9.92 -3.59 6.33
C TRP A 21 11.25 -4.31 6.10
N MET A 22 11.41 -4.86 4.90
CA MET A 22 12.64 -5.57 4.53
C MET A 22 13.83 -4.63 4.60
N PRO A 23 14.98 -5.11 5.10
CA PRO A 23 16.19 -4.32 5.10
C PRO A 23 16.60 -3.94 3.69
N ASP A 24 17.36 -2.86 3.56
CA ASP A 24 17.83 -2.37 2.28
C ASP A 24 18.52 -3.47 1.46
N SER A 25 17.99 -3.71 0.26
CA SER A 25 18.64 -4.53 -0.76
C SER A 25 19.68 -3.69 -1.50
N THR A 26 20.74 -4.34 -2.00
CA THR A 26 21.70 -3.70 -2.91
C THR A 26 21.09 -3.38 -4.27
N ASP A 27 20.04 -4.11 -4.66
CA ASP A 27 19.35 -3.92 -5.92
C ASP A 27 18.20 -2.94 -5.72
N ARG A 28 18.23 -1.85 -6.48
CA ARG A 28 17.25 -0.77 -6.42
C ARG A 28 16.69 -0.47 -7.80
N LEU A 29 15.43 -0.07 -7.83
CA LEU A 29 14.74 0.42 -9.02
C LEU A 29 14.42 1.90 -8.84
N ALA A 30 14.86 2.72 -9.78
CA ALA A 30 14.51 4.14 -9.80
C ALA A 30 13.04 4.31 -10.22
N VAL A 31 12.28 5.03 -9.41
CA VAL A 31 10.93 5.51 -9.74
C VAL A 31 11.05 6.90 -10.29
N THR A 32 10.59 7.11 -11.53
CA THR A 32 10.73 8.38 -12.23
C THR A 32 9.39 9.06 -12.46
N ASN A 33 9.40 10.39 -12.47
CA ASN A 33 8.27 11.19 -12.90
C ASN A 33 8.12 11.09 -14.43
N PRO A 34 7.02 10.56 -14.96
CA PRO A 34 6.87 10.38 -16.40
C PRO A 34 6.76 11.68 -17.21
N ALA A 35 6.44 12.80 -16.57
CA ALA A 35 6.34 14.09 -17.22
C ALA A 35 7.71 14.78 -17.40
N THR A 36 8.65 14.58 -16.46
CA THR A 36 9.95 15.27 -16.46
C THR A 36 11.12 14.32 -16.68
N GLY A 37 10.98 13.02 -16.39
CA GLY A 37 12.04 12.02 -16.39
C GLY A 37 12.92 12.05 -15.12
N ASP A 38 12.66 12.97 -14.21
CA ASP A 38 13.43 13.07 -12.96
C ASP A 38 13.19 11.87 -12.05
N VAL A 39 14.23 11.41 -11.37
CA VAL A 39 14.10 10.38 -10.34
C VAL A 39 13.38 10.97 -9.12
N ILE A 40 12.27 10.34 -8.74
CA ILE A 40 11.48 10.68 -7.56
C ILE A 40 12.11 10.06 -6.32
N THR A 41 12.36 8.76 -6.40
CA THR A 41 12.95 7.94 -5.34
C THR A 41 13.53 6.65 -5.92
N GLU A 42 14.22 5.88 -5.09
CA GLU A 42 14.64 4.52 -5.41
C GLU A 42 13.98 3.54 -4.45
N VAL A 43 13.40 2.48 -4.98
CA VAL A 43 12.78 1.42 -4.18
C VAL A 43 13.63 0.15 -4.22
N THR A 44 13.67 -0.60 -3.12
CA THR A 44 14.35 -1.89 -3.08
C THR A 44 13.60 -2.92 -3.91
N THR A 45 14.33 -3.77 -4.62
CA THR A 45 13.76 -4.93 -5.31
C THR A 45 14.02 -6.20 -4.51
N ILE A 46 13.15 -7.18 -4.66
CA ILE A 46 13.35 -8.53 -4.13
C ILE A 46 13.44 -9.52 -5.29
N ASP A 47 14.34 -10.47 -5.17
CA ASP A 47 14.53 -11.55 -6.14
C ASP A 47 13.46 -12.66 -5.98
N ALA A 48 13.59 -13.72 -6.78
CA ALA A 48 12.71 -14.89 -6.70
C ALA A 48 12.77 -15.57 -5.30
N SER A 49 13.92 -15.56 -4.65
CA SER A 49 14.09 -16.10 -3.30
C SER A 49 13.32 -15.25 -2.27
N GLY A 50 13.44 -13.92 -2.35
CA GLY A 50 12.67 -12.99 -1.52
C GLY A 50 11.16 -13.12 -1.74
N THR A 51 10.73 -13.25 -3.00
CA THR A 51 9.32 -13.48 -3.35
C THR A 51 8.81 -14.80 -2.75
N THR A 52 9.60 -15.87 -2.81
CA THR A 52 9.24 -17.16 -2.20
C THR A 52 9.06 -17.03 -0.69
N LYS A 53 9.94 -16.28 0.00
CA LYS A 53 9.80 -16.00 1.44
C LYS A 53 8.53 -15.21 1.75
N ALA A 54 8.20 -14.21 0.92
CA ALA A 54 6.98 -13.42 1.08
C ALA A 54 5.71 -14.27 0.96
N ILE A 55 5.68 -15.21 -0.02
CA ILE A 55 4.58 -16.16 -0.20
C ILE A 55 4.47 -17.09 1.01
N ALA A 56 5.60 -17.62 1.51
CA ALA A 56 5.60 -18.48 2.69
C ALA A 56 5.08 -17.73 3.93
N ALA A 57 5.54 -16.51 4.18
CA ALA A 57 5.06 -15.68 5.28
C ALA A 57 3.54 -15.43 5.21
N ALA A 58 3.02 -15.13 4.01
CA ALA A 58 1.59 -14.94 3.81
C ALA A 58 0.79 -16.23 4.05
N HIS A 59 1.31 -17.38 3.58
CA HIS A 59 0.69 -18.70 3.80
C HIS A 59 0.62 -19.03 5.30
N ASP A 60 1.69 -18.83 6.03
CA ASP A 60 1.75 -19.11 7.47
C ASP A 60 0.81 -18.18 8.25
N ALA A 61 0.77 -16.90 7.93
CA ALA A 61 -0.13 -15.92 8.53
C ALA A 61 -1.61 -16.29 8.30
N MET A 62 -1.95 -16.86 7.14
CA MET A 62 -3.32 -17.29 6.83
C MET A 62 -3.85 -18.32 7.85
N GLN A 63 -2.99 -19.19 8.42
CA GLN A 63 -3.43 -20.22 9.36
C GLN A 63 -4.05 -19.61 10.64
N SER A 64 -3.44 -18.56 11.17
CA SER A 64 -3.98 -17.85 12.33
C SER A 64 -5.08 -16.86 11.94
N TRP A 65 -4.93 -16.19 10.79
CA TRP A 65 -5.89 -15.19 10.33
C TRP A 65 -7.29 -15.76 10.07
N ARG A 66 -7.39 -16.94 9.50
CA ARG A 66 -8.68 -17.58 9.23
C ARG A 66 -9.47 -17.93 10.50
N GLU A 67 -8.78 -18.11 11.64
CA GLU A 67 -9.40 -18.39 12.94
C GLU A 67 -9.89 -17.10 13.65
N VAL A 68 -9.49 -15.93 13.16
CA VAL A 68 -9.94 -14.64 13.71
C VAL A 68 -11.43 -14.45 13.42
N PRO A 69 -12.26 -14.11 14.42
CA PRO A 69 -13.69 -13.88 14.20
C PRO A 69 -13.99 -12.87 13.10
N ALA A 70 -15.00 -13.13 12.29
CA ALA A 70 -15.37 -12.26 11.16
C ALA A 70 -15.55 -10.79 11.55
N LYS A 71 -16.14 -10.52 12.73
CA LYS A 71 -16.27 -9.17 13.27
C LYS A 71 -14.93 -8.46 13.46
N ALA A 72 -13.92 -9.16 13.97
CA ALA A 72 -12.58 -8.59 14.19
C ALA A 72 -11.87 -8.34 12.85
N ARG A 73 -11.98 -9.26 11.89
CA ARG A 73 -11.44 -9.07 10.53
C ARG A 73 -12.10 -7.88 9.81
N ALA A 74 -13.43 -7.75 9.95
CA ALA A 74 -14.17 -6.61 9.42
C ALA A 74 -13.70 -5.28 10.02
N GLN A 75 -13.37 -5.26 11.30
CA GLN A 75 -12.87 -4.06 11.97
C GLN A 75 -11.49 -3.64 11.44
N VAL A 76 -10.61 -4.58 11.11
CA VAL A 76 -9.31 -4.27 10.48
C VAL A 76 -9.54 -3.60 9.12
N LEU A 77 -10.44 -4.14 8.28
CA LEU A 77 -10.77 -3.52 7.00
C LEU A 77 -11.38 -2.12 7.16
N ARG A 78 -12.22 -1.92 8.18
CA ARG A 78 -12.78 -0.60 8.48
C ARG A 78 -11.70 0.40 8.88
N CYS A 79 -10.77 0.01 9.75
CA CYS A 79 -9.64 0.87 10.10
C CYS A 79 -8.78 1.20 8.88
N TRP A 80 -8.58 0.24 7.99
CA TRP A 80 -7.83 0.48 6.74
C TRP A 80 -8.53 1.49 5.84
N PHE A 81 -9.85 1.36 5.64
CA PHE A 81 -10.66 2.36 4.93
C PHE A 81 -10.48 3.75 5.54
N ASP A 82 -10.67 3.87 6.86
CA ASP A 82 -10.59 5.15 7.55
C ASP A 82 -9.20 5.80 7.40
N LEU A 83 -8.11 5.02 7.46
CA LEU A 83 -6.75 5.49 7.23
C LEU A 83 -6.52 5.93 5.78
N MET A 84 -7.00 5.16 4.79
CA MET A 84 -6.88 5.54 3.37
C MET A 84 -7.58 6.87 3.10
N MET A 85 -8.78 7.09 3.67
CA MET A 85 -9.53 8.33 3.50
C MET A 85 -8.89 9.50 4.26
N ALA A 86 -8.33 9.26 5.43
CA ALA A 86 -7.61 10.29 6.20
C ALA A 86 -6.35 10.79 5.48
N HIS A 87 -5.69 9.92 4.74
CA HIS A 87 -4.46 10.23 3.99
C HIS A 87 -4.69 10.34 2.47
N GLN A 88 -5.94 10.53 2.03
CA GLN A 88 -6.31 10.56 0.61
C GLN A 88 -5.46 11.53 -0.21
N GLU A 89 -5.21 12.73 0.31
CA GLU A 89 -4.45 13.76 -0.41
C GLU A 89 -2.99 13.34 -0.63
N ASP A 90 -2.32 12.87 0.40
CA ASP A 90 -0.92 12.43 0.32
C ASP A 90 -0.78 11.23 -0.63
N LEU A 91 -1.67 10.23 -0.52
CA LEU A 91 -1.70 9.08 -1.43
C LEU A 91 -1.95 9.50 -2.88
N ALA A 92 -2.83 10.48 -3.10
CA ALA A 92 -3.09 11.01 -4.44
C ALA A 92 -1.90 11.80 -5.01
N ILE A 93 -1.18 12.55 -4.18
CA ILE A 93 0.05 13.26 -4.59
C ILE A 93 1.13 12.26 -5.01
N ILE A 94 1.36 11.20 -4.23
CA ILE A 94 2.30 10.13 -4.56
C ILE A 94 1.92 9.51 -5.92
N MET A 95 0.67 9.08 -6.06
CA MET A 95 0.15 8.45 -7.29
C MET A 95 0.29 9.37 -8.51
N THR A 96 -0.10 10.64 -8.38
CA THR A 96 0.03 11.63 -9.47
C THR A 96 1.48 11.79 -9.88
N THR A 97 2.39 11.89 -8.92
CA THR A 97 3.82 12.11 -9.20
C THR A 97 4.45 10.92 -9.90
N GLU A 98 4.10 9.70 -9.50
CA GLU A 98 4.65 8.46 -10.07
C GLU A 98 4.02 8.07 -11.40
N GLN A 99 2.73 8.36 -11.62
CA GLN A 99 1.99 7.91 -12.81
C GLN A 99 1.72 9.03 -13.82
N GLY A 100 1.85 10.29 -13.44
CA GLY A 100 1.63 11.43 -14.33
C GLY A 100 0.15 11.74 -14.61
N LYS A 101 -0.81 11.11 -13.91
CA LYS A 101 -2.24 11.41 -14.05
C LYS A 101 -2.64 12.67 -13.30
N ALA A 102 -3.83 13.21 -13.61
CA ALA A 102 -4.36 14.37 -12.91
C ALA A 102 -4.64 14.07 -11.43
N LEU A 103 -4.34 15.00 -10.53
CA LEU A 103 -4.54 14.83 -9.08
C LEU A 103 -6.00 14.51 -8.71
N ALA A 104 -6.96 15.08 -9.44
CA ALA A 104 -8.38 14.78 -9.24
C ALA A 104 -8.72 13.31 -9.54
N GLU A 105 -8.08 12.70 -10.55
CA GLU A 105 -8.24 11.29 -10.88
C GLU A 105 -7.60 10.41 -9.81
N SER A 106 -6.41 10.77 -9.33
CA SER A 106 -5.72 10.06 -8.25
C SER A 106 -6.54 10.05 -6.96
N ARG A 107 -7.16 11.19 -6.59
CA ARG A 107 -8.10 11.23 -5.46
C ARG A 107 -9.28 10.28 -5.65
N GLY A 108 -9.83 10.22 -6.85
CA GLY A 108 -10.90 9.28 -7.20
C GLY A 108 -10.47 7.83 -7.07
N GLU A 109 -9.26 7.49 -7.49
CA GLU A 109 -8.73 6.13 -7.38
C GLU A 109 -8.45 5.71 -5.94
N VAL A 110 -7.93 6.61 -5.10
CA VAL A 110 -7.77 6.32 -3.66
C VAL A 110 -9.13 6.03 -3.02
N ALA A 111 -10.15 6.87 -3.30
CA ALA A 111 -11.51 6.64 -2.79
C ALA A 111 -12.11 5.34 -3.33
N TYR A 112 -11.89 5.02 -4.60
CA TYR A 112 -12.33 3.78 -5.22
C TYR A 112 -11.68 2.55 -4.57
N GLY A 113 -10.36 2.58 -4.36
CA GLY A 113 -9.64 1.53 -3.64
C GLY A 113 -10.13 1.36 -2.20
N ALA A 114 -10.33 2.46 -1.48
CA ALA A 114 -10.86 2.45 -0.11
C ALA A 114 -12.27 1.83 -0.03
N ALA A 115 -13.13 2.09 -1.01
CA ALA A 115 -14.48 1.53 -1.05
C ALA A 115 -14.50 -0.02 -1.07
N PHE A 116 -13.47 -0.67 -1.61
CA PHE A 116 -13.35 -2.13 -1.51
C PHE A 116 -13.13 -2.59 -0.07
N MET A 117 -12.29 -1.87 0.69
CA MET A 117 -12.05 -2.20 2.11
C MET A 117 -13.34 -2.07 2.91
N GLU A 118 -14.09 -1.01 2.69
CA GLU A 118 -15.41 -0.81 3.32
C GLU A 118 -16.39 -1.92 2.93
N TRP A 119 -16.56 -2.16 1.64
CA TRP A 119 -17.49 -3.18 1.13
C TRP A 119 -17.19 -4.57 1.71
N PHE A 120 -15.95 -5.04 1.61
CA PHE A 120 -15.59 -6.37 2.09
C PHE A 120 -15.62 -6.46 3.62
N GLY A 121 -15.35 -5.35 4.34
CA GLY A 121 -15.57 -5.26 5.78
C GLY A 121 -17.03 -5.48 6.17
N GLU A 122 -17.98 -4.90 5.41
CA GLU A 122 -19.41 -5.11 5.64
C GLU A 122 -19.86 -6.55 5.25
N GLN A 123 -19.35 -7.08 4.13
CA GLN A 123 -19.69 -8.45 3.70
C GLN A 123 -19.16 -9.51 4.68
N ALA A 124 -17.99 -9.32 5.26
CA ALA A 124 -17.41 -10.25 6.22
C ALA A 124 -18.31 -10.54 7.44
N LYS A 125 -19.25 -9.63 7.77
CA LYS A 125 -20.20 -9.80 8.89
C LYS A 125 -21.45 -10.61 8.53
N ARG A 126 -21.62 -10.94 7.25
CA ARG A 126 -22.85 -11.57 6.73
C ARG A 126 -22.74 -13.06 6.48
N ILE A 127 -21.59 -13.65 6.81
CA ILE A 127 -21.26 -15.06 6.64
C ILE A 127 -21.53 -15.81 7.95
#